data_b0a5fe39199d08ea07c772149ac25ba2
#
_entry.id   b0a5fe39199d08ea07c772149ac25ba2
#
_cell.length_a   1.000
_cell.length_b   1.000
_cell.length_c   1.000
_cell.angle_alpha   90.00
_cell.angle_beta   90.00
_cell.angle_gamma   90.00
#
_symmetry.space_group_name_H-M   'P 1'
#
loop_
_entity.id
_entity.type
_entity.pdbx_description
1 polymer ?
#
loop_
_entity_poly.entity_id
_entity_poly.type
_entity_poly.pdbx_seq_one_letter_code
_entity_poly.pdbx_strand_id
1 'polypeptide(L)'
;MMAAFAPTTWRLPHWLIAVGSVTTLAMYAGLMKPREIAVWFATRPEVSQAFSEPHFGRADALILVFSTLFLAPFALFVALILLVFAIAMLGGFVLPVVRWFSLPDWTATAVVIASGGATAWMQSAHWLPRSLWFLGLLARAWKVILA
;
A
#
# COMPACT_ATOMS: atom_id res chain seq x y z
N MET A 1 14.05 -24.53 0.40
CA MET A 1 12.96 -24.11 -0.49
C MET A 1 12.81 -22.57 -0.62
N MET A 2 13.01 -21.79 0.43
CA MET A 2 13.05 -20.32 0.36
C MET A 2 14.22 -19.73 -0.45
N ALA A 3 15.38 -20.38 -0.45
CA ALA A 3 16.56 -19.94 -1.21
C ALA A 3 16.38 -20.03 -2.74
N ALA A 4 15.46 -20.86 -3.22
CA ALA A 4 15.16 -20.98 -4.65
C ALA A 4 14.23 -19.87 -5.16
N PHE A 5 13.64 -19.10 -4.26
CA PHE A 5 12.69 -18.02 -4.59
C PHE A 5 13.30 -16.62 -4.49
N ALA A 6 14.40 -16.48 -3.78
CA ALA A 6 15.22 -15.32 -4.03
C ALA A 6 15.67 -15.47 -5.50
N PRO A 7 15.14 -14.68 -6.44
CA PRO A 7 15.74 -14.68 -7.77
C PRO A 7 17.22 -14.54 -7.52
N THR A 8 18.01 -15.46 -8.02
CA THR A 8 19.45 -15.53 -7.78
C THR A 8 20.15 -14.21 -8.12
N THR A 9 19.40 -13.30 -8.73
CA THR A 9 19.74 -11.95 -9.14
C THR A 9 19.21 -10.84 -8.22
N TRP A 10 18.15 -11.07 -7.42
CA TRP A 10 17.55 -10.02 -6.55
C TRP A 10 18.06 -10.16 -5.11
N ARG A 11 19.20 -9.58 -4.86
CA ARG A 11 19.70 -9.40 -3.49
C ARG A 11 18.92 -8.27 -2.80
N LEU A 12 18.93 -8.27 -1.47
CA LEU A 12 18.31 -7.21 -0.65
C LEU A 12 18.51 -5.78 -1.19
N PRO A 13 19.71 -5.38 -1.68
CA PRO A 13 19.91 -4.05 -2.26
C PRO A 13 19.06 -3.77 -3.50
N HIS A 14 18.75 -4.77 -4.34
CA HIS A 14 17.89 -4.57 -5.52
C HIS A 14 16.45 -4.25 -5.12
N TRP A 15 15.93 -4.91 -4.10
CA TRP A 15 14.61 -4.61 -3.55
C TRP A 15 14.57 -3.21 -2.94
N LEU A 16 15.58 -2.82 -2.18
CA LEU A 16 15.67 -1.48 -1.60
C LEU A 16 15.72 -0.41 -2.68
N ILE A 17 16.49 -0.63 -3.75
CA ILE A 17 16.54 0.30 -4.89
C ILE A 17 15.18 0.37 -5.59
N ALA A 18 14.52 -0.77 -5.85
CA ALA A 18 13.21 -0.78 -6.51
C ALA A 18 12.15 -0.06 -5.68
N VAL A 19 12.04 -0.39 -4.39
CA VAL A 19 11.08 0.27 -3.48
C VAL A 19 11.42 1.74 -3.31
N GLY A 20 12.69 2.08 -3.13
CA GLY A 20 13.15 3.46 -3.02
C GLY A 20 12.83 4.27 -4.28
N SER A 21 13.05 3.71 -5.46
CA SER A 21 12.76 4.36 -6.74
C SER A 21 11.26 4.61 -6.91
N VAL A 22 10.41 3.62 -6.62
CA VAL A 22 8.94 3.76 -6.70
C VAL A 22 8.46 4.81 -5.70
N THR A 23 8.96 4.78 -4.46
CA THR A 23 8.59 5.75 -3.43
C THR A 23 9.02 7.17 -3.82
N THR A 24 10.23 7.32 -4.35
CA THR A 24 10.76 8.62 -4.80
C THR A 24 9.93 9.16 -5.98
N LEU A 25 9.56 8.33 -6.96
CA LEU A 25 8.70 8.72 -8.07
C LEU A 25 7.30 9.13 -7.58
N ALA A 26 6.72 8.39 -6.65
CA ALA A 26 5.42 8.73 -6.07
C ALA A 26 5.47 10.04 -5.28
N MET A 27 6.52 10.26 -4.49
CA MET A 27 6.74 11.52 -3.78
C MET A 27 6.95 12.69 -4.74
N TYR A 28 7.75 12.49 -5.79
CA TYR A 28 7.99 13.51 -6.82
C TYR A 28 6.70 13.89 -7.54
N ALA A 29 5.90 12.91 -7.95
CA ALA A 29 4.58 13.15 -8.56
C ALA A 29 3.65 13.91 -7.60
N GLY A 30 3.64 13.54 -6.31
CA GLY A 30 2.86 14.24 -5.27
C GLY A 30 3.32 15.68 -5.03
N LEU A 31 4.64 15.95 -5.09
CA LEU A 31 5.20 17.31 -4.94
C LEU A 31 4.93 18.18 -6.17
N MET A 32 4.88 17.59 -7.37
CA MET A 32 4.62 18.33 -8.61
C MET A 32 3.17 18.77 -8.78
N LYS A 33 2.22 18.01 -8.19
CA LYS A 33 0.78 18.27 -8.35
C LYS A 33 0.01 18.27 -7.02
N PRO A 34 0.49 18.94 -5.97
CA PRO A 34 -0.12 18.86 -4.65
C PRO A 34 -1.55 19.41 -4.64
N ARG A 35 -1.85 20.44 -5.44
CA ARG A 35 -3.19 21.03 -5.56
C ARG A 35 -4.17 20.09 -6.22
N GLU A 36 -3.78 19.42 -7.31
CA GLU A 36 -4.64 18.47 -8.02
C GLU A 36 -4.96 17.28 -7.13
N ILE A 37 -3.98 16.77 -6.39
CA ILE A 37 -4.15 15.67 -5.42
C ILE A 37 -5.06 16.10 -4.28
N ALA A 38 -4.88 17.30 -3.73
CA ALA A 38 -5.71 17.83 -2.65
C ALA A 38 -7.17 18.01 -3.11
N VAL A 39 -7.39 18.56 -4.30
CA VAL A 39 -8.72 18.72 -4.89
C VAL A 39 -9.35 17.35 -5.16
N TRP A 40 -8.61 16.44 -5.76
CA TRP A 40 -9.10 15.08 -6.01
C TRP A 40 -9.51 14.37 -4.72
N PHE A 41 -8.70 14.49 -3.66
CA PHE A 41 -9.02 13.92 -2.35
C PHE A 41 -10.24 14.57 -1.72
N ALA A 42 -10.31 15.89 -1.72
CA ALA A 42 -11.42 16.64 -1.11
C ALA A 42 -12.77 16.44 -1.84
N THR A 43 -12.73 16.12 -3.14
CA THR A 43 -13.95 15.87 -3.94
C THR A 43 -14.50 14.45 -3.80
N ARG A 44 -13.80 13.56 -3.09
CA ARG A 44 -14.28 12.19 -2.89
C ARG A 44 -15.43 12.13 -1.91
N PRO A 45 -16.52 11.42 -2.27
CA PRO A 45 -17.70 11.30 -1.40
C PRO A 45 -17.36 10.64 -0.06
N GLU A 46 -16.44 9.70 -0.04
CA GLU A 46 -16.00 8.98 1.17
C GLU A 46 -15.32 9.94 2.16
N VAL A 47 -14.52 10.88 1.66
CA VAL A 47 -13.86 11.91 2.47
C VAL A 47 -14.90 12.90 3.00
N SER A 48 -15.83 13.34 2.17
CA SER A 48 -16.94 14.20 2.58
C SER A 48 -17.77 13.53 3.66
N GLN A 49 -18.06 12.25 3.55
CA GLN A 49 -18.77 11.48 4.55
C GLN A 49 -18.02 11.46 5.89
N ALA A 50 -16.71 11.24 5.87
CA ALA A 50 -15.89 11.28 7.09
C ALA A 50 -15.91 12.63 7.78
N PHE A 51 -15.99 13.72 7.02
CA PHE A 51 -16.13 15.08 7.57
C PHE A 51 -17.52 15.38 8.14
N SER A 52 -18.55 14.67 7.72
CA SER A 52 -19.93 14.83 8.20
C SER A 52 -20.29 13.96 9.41
N GLU A 53 -19.36 13.10 9.86
CA GLU A 53 -19.57 12.27 11.05
C GLU A 53 -20.00 13.09 12.26
N PRO A 54 -21.13 12.77 12.91
CA PRO A 54 -21.60 13.50 14.09
C PRO A 54 -20.69 13.25 15.29
N HIS A 55 -20.70 14.20 16.24
CA HIS A 55 -20.05 14.09 17.55
C HIS A 55 -18.53 13.81 17.54
N PHE A 56 -17.80 14.29 16.55
CA PHE A 56 -16.36 14.18 16.49
C PHE A 56 -15.67 15.32 17.27
N GLY A 57 -15.37 15.07 18.55
CA GLY A 57 -14.73 16.02 19.45
C GLY A 57 -13.19 15.92 19.46
N ARG A 58 -12.55 16.82 20.24
CA ARG A 58 -11.08 16.80 20.44
C ARG A 58 -10.59 15.49 21.05
N ALA A 59 -11.32 14.92 21.99
CA ALA A 59 -10.97 13.65 22.62
C ALA A 59 -10.94 12.51 21.59
N ASP A 60 -11.96 12.44 20.72
CA ASP A 60 -12.04 11.44 19.65
C ASP A 60 -10.90 11.60 18.65
N ALA A 61 -10.57 12.86 18.30
CA ALA A 61 -9.47 13.18 17.41
C ALA A 61 -8.12 12.73 17.98
N LEU A 62 -7.86 12.98 19.26
CA LEU A 62 -6.64 12.55 19.92
C LEU A 62 -6.56 11.02 20.00
N ILE A 63 -7.64 10.35 20.41
CA ILE A 63 -7.67 8.89 20.47
C ILE A 63 -7.41 8.29 19.10
N LEU A 64 -8.03 8.82 18.04
CA LEU A 64 -7.84 8.33 16.67
C LEU A 64 -6.39 8.49 16.20
N VAL A 65 -5.80 9.67 16.39
CA VAL A 65 -4.42 9.94 15.96
C VAL A 65 -3.43 9.09 16.74
N PHE A 66 -3.53 9.04 18.07
CA PHE A 66 -2.65 8.22 18.89
C PHE A 66 -2.79 6.73 18.59
N SER A 67 -4.03 6.23 18.47
CA SER A 67 -4.26 4.83 18.13
C SER A 67 -3.68 4.49 16.75
N THR A 68 -3.86 5.36 15.76
CA THR A 68 -3.30 5.16 14.42
C THR A 68 -1.77 5.18 14.46
N LEU A 69 -1.17 6.14 15.17
CA LEU A 69 0.27 6.26 15.28
C LEU A 69 0.91 5.04 15.98
N PHE A 70 0.21 4.46 16.95
CA PHE A 70 0.66 3.28 17.67
C PHE A 70 0.43 1.99 16.87
N LEU A 71 -0.74 1.85 16.23
CA LEU A 71 -1.13 0.62 15.53
C LEU A 71 -0.57 0.55 14.09
N ALA A 72 -0.34 1.69 13.44
CA ALA A 72 0.13 1.72 12.05
C ALA A 72 1.44 0.96 11.82
N PRO A 73 2.51 1.13 12.63
CA PRO A 73 3.74 0.37 12.43
C PRO A 73 3.55 -1.13 12.64
N PHE A 74 2.68 -1.53 13.58
CA PHE A 74 2.37 -2.93 13.80
C PHE A 74 1.56 -3.54 12.65
N ALA A 75 0.55 -2.82 12.15
CA ALA A 75 -0.23 -3.23 11.00
C ALA A 75 0.63 -3.33 9.74
N LEU A 76 1.55 -2.37 9.53
CA LEU A 76 2.51 -2.39 8.43
C LEU A 76 3.43 -3.61 8.51
N PHE A 77 3.93 -3.93 9.70
CA PHE A 77 4.79 -5.10 9.92
C PHE A 77 4.06 -6.41 9.57
N VAL A 78 2.82 -6.57 10.05
CA VAL A 78 1.99 -7.74 9.72
C VAL A 78 1.70 -7.80 8.21
N ALA A 79 1.36 -6.67 7.59
CA ALA A 79 1.11 -6.61 6.15
C ALA A 79 2.34 -7.00 5.33
N LEU A 80 3.54 -6.57 5.74
CA LEU A 80 4.79 -6.97 5.09
C LEU A 80 5.06 -8.46 5.21
N ILE A 81 4.83 -9.06 6.38
CA ILE A 81 4.98 -10.52 6.57
C ILE A 81 4.02 -11.27 5.64
N LEU A 82 2.75 -10.86 5.59
CA LEU A 82 1.75 -11.48 4.73
C LEU A 82 2.10 -11.31 3.24
N LEU A 83 2.61 -10.15 2.85
CA LEU A 83 3.06 -9.90 1.48
C LEU A 83 4.23 -10.82 1.10
N VAL A 84 5.24 -10.91 1.95
CA VAL A 84 6.39 -11.81 1.72
C VAL A 84 5.93 -13.26 1.61
N PHE A 85 5.02 -13.68 2.49
CA PHE A 85 4.46 -15.03 2.44
C PHE A 85 3.67 -15.28 1.15
N ALA A 86 2.82 -14.34 0.72
CA ALA A 86 2.06 -14.44 -0.52
C ALA A 86 2.97 -14.51 -1.76
N ILE A 87 4.01 -13.67 -1.80
CA ILE A 87 5.03 -13.70 -2.87
C ILE A 87 5.76 -15.05 -2.89
N ALA A 88 6.15 -15.58 -1.73
CA ALA A 88 6.84 -16.85 -1.63
C ALA A 88 5.95 -18.01 -2.10
N MET A 89 4.67 -18.00 -1.74
CA MET A 89 3.70 -19.02 -2.17
C MET A 89 3.45 -18.96 -3.67
N LEU A 90 3.13 -17.78 -4.21
CA LEU A 90 2.89 -17.62 -5.65
C LEU A 90 4.10 -18.03 -6.48
N GLY A 91 5.26 -17.66 -6.03
CA GLY A 91 6.47 -18.00 -6.74
C GLY A 91 6.84 -19.47 -6.67
N GLY A 92 6.52 -20.15 -5.59
CA GLY A 92 6.66 -21.61 -5.51
C GLY A 92 5.87 -22.33 -6.60
N PHE A 93 4.76 -21.76 -7.06
CA PHE A 93 3.98 -22.29 -8.17
C PHE A 93 4.47 -21.81 -9.55
N VAL A 94 4.83 -20.55 -9.67
CA VAL A 94 5.18 -19.93 -10.96
C VAL A 94 6.57 -20.37 -11.44
N LEU A 95 7.55 -20.48 -10.55
CA LEU A 95 8.92 -20.78 -10.90
C LEU A 95 9.12 -22.13 -11.63
N PRO A 96 8.50 -23.26 -11.20
CA PRO A 96 8.58 -24.52 -11.93
C PRO A 96 7.99 -24.43 -13.34
N VAL A 97 6.90 -23.69 -13.50
CA VAL A 97 6.25 -23.49 -14.82
C VAL A 97 7.15 -22.69 -15.75
N VAL A 98 7.73 -21.60 -15.26
CA VAL A 98 8.67 -20.77 -16.02
C VAL A 98 9.88 -21.58 -16.48
N ARG A 99 10.43 -22.42 -15.61
CA ARG A 99 11.56 -23.32 -15.95
C ARG A 99 11.18 -24.41 -16.94
N TRP A 100 9.96 -24.93 -16.85
CA TRP A 100 9.47 -25.90 -17.86
C TRP A 100 9.49 -25.31 -19.26
N PHE A 101 9.10 -24.04 -19.41
CA PHE A 101 9.15 -23.34 -20.70
C PHE A 101 10.53 -22.78 -21.05
N SER A 102 11.58 -23.09 -20.29
CA SER A 102 12.94 -22.58 -20.47
C SER A 102 13.03 -21.06 -20.52
N LEU A 103 12.13 -20.37 -19.81
CA LEU A 103 12.11 -18.92 -19.70
C LEU A 103 13.09 -18.44 -18.62
N PRO A 104 13.61 -17.20 -18.73
CA PRO A 104 14.49 -16.63 -17.71
C PRO A 104 13.79 -16.49 -16.36
N ASP A 105 14.50 -16.67 -15.25
CA ASP A 105 13.95 -16.62 -13.89
C ASP A 105 13.29 -15.27 -13.54
N TRP A 106 13.72 -14.16 -14.17
CA TRP A 106 13.08 -12.85 -13.98
C TRP A 106 11.61 -12.82 -14.45
N THR A 107 11.23 -13.68 -15.37
CA THR A 107 9.85 -13.82 -15.86
C THR A 107 8.92 -14.25 -14.73
N ALA A 108 9.37 -15.12 -13.82
CA ALA A 108 8.60 -15.51 -12.65
C ALA A 108 8.31 -14.30 -11.75
N THR A 109 9.30 -13.44 -11.54
CA THR A 109 9.12 -12.20 -10.76
C THR A 109 8.12 -11.25 -11.43
N ALA A 110 8.23 -11.08 -12.75
CA ALA A 110 7.30 -10.24 -13.52
C ALA A 110 5.85 -10.76 -13.43
N VAL A 111 5.64 -12.08 -13.53
CA VAL A 111 4.31 -12.71 -13.41
C VAL A 111 3.74 -12.51 -11.99
N VAL A 112 4.55 -12.69 -10.95
CA VAL A 112 4.11 -12.48 -9.56
C VAL A 112 3.73 -11.03 -9.32
N ILE A 113 4.52 -10.06 -9.78
CA ILE A 113 4.23 -8.64 -9.65
C ILE A 113 2.95 -8.27 -10.45
N ALA A 114 2.83 -8.76 -11.68
CA ALA A 114 1.66 -8.49 -12.52
C ALA A 114 0.37 -9.08 -11.93
N SER A 115 0.42 -10.32 -11.42
CA SER A 115 -0.73 -10.95 -10.77
C SER A 115 -1.11 -10.26 -9.47
N GLY A 116 -0.14 -9.86 -8.66
CA GLY A 116 -0.37 -9.06 -7.45
C GLY A 116 -1.01 -7.70 -7.77
N GLY A 117 -0.49 -7.01 -8.76
CA GLY A 117 -1.03 -5.73 -9.25
C GLY A 117 -2.45 -5.88 -9.80
N ALA A 118 -2.70 -6.90 -10.60
CA ALA A 118 -4.03 -7.19 -11.13
C ALA A 118 -5.04 -7.50 -10.01
N THR A 119 -4.66 -8.31 -9.02
CA THR A 119 -5.49 -8.62 -7.87
C THR A 119 -5.80 -7.37 -7.05
N ALA A 120 -4.81 -6.54 -6.76
CA ALA A 120 -4.99 -5.28 -6.06
C ALA A 120 -5.93 -4.33 -6.83
N TRP A 121 -5.79 -4.26 -8.15
CA TRP A 121 -6.68 -3.49 -9.02
C TRP A 121 -8.12 -4.00 -8.98
N MET A 122 -8.33 -5.31 -9.13
CA MET A 122 -9.66 -5.93 -9.08
C MET A 122 -10.36 -5.71 -7.74
N GLN A 123 -9.60 -5.69 -6.65
CA GLN A 123 -10.13 -5.47 -5.31
C GLN A 123 -10.21 -3.98 -4.92
N SER A 124 -9.76 -3.07 -5.78
CA SER A 124 -9.73 -1.63 -5.47
C SER A 124 -11.08 -1.04 -5.12
N ALA A 125 -12.17 -1.56 -5.73
CA ALA A 125 -13.54 -1.16 -5.41
C ALA A 125 -13.93 -1.40 -3.94
N HIS A 126 -13.25 -2.33 -3.26
CA HIS A 126 -13.55 -2.65 -1.86
C HIS A 126 -12.63 -1.92 -0.87
N TRP A 127 -11.34 -1.86 -1.15
CA TRP A 127 -10.38 -1.28 -0.19
C TRP A 127 -10.20 0.22 -0.36
N LEU A 128 -10.29 0.75 -1.59
CA LEU A 128 -10.06 2.17 -1.87
C LEU A 128 -11.05 3.10 -1.15
N PRO A 129 -12.39 2.87 -1.19
CA PRO A 129 -13.34 3.71 -0.48
C PRO A 129 -13.10 3.74 1.03
N ARG A 130 -12.82 2.58 1.62
CA ARG A 130 -12.53 2.46 3.06
C ARG A 130 -11.26 3.21 3.46
N SER A 131 -10.22 3.10 2.64
CA SER A 131 -8.96 3.81 2.86
C SER A 131 -9.14 5.31 2.73
N LEU A 132 -9.89 5.79 1.73
CA LEU A 132 -10.19 7.21 1.54
C LEU A 132 -11.04 7.77 2.69
N TRP A 133 -12.05 7.02 3.13
CA TRP A 133 -12.85 7.40 4.30
C TRP A 133 -11.98 7.53 5.56
N PHE A 134 -11.11 6.55 5.82
CA PHE A 134 -10.21 6.58 6.97
C PHE A 134 -9.20 7.74 6.90
N LEU A 135 -8.64 8.01 5.73
CA LEU A 135 -7.76 9.17 5.53
C LEU A 135 -8.51 10.48 5.71
N GLY A 136 -9.78 10.56 5.28
CA GLY A 136 -10.66 11.70 5.53
C GLY A 136 -10.89 11.91 7.02
N LEU A 137 -11.11 10.84 7.76
CA LEU A 137 -11.30 10.89 9.22
C LEU A 137 -10.02 11.37 9.93
N LEU A 138 -8.85 10.91 9.51
CA LEU A 138 -7.56 11.39 10.03
C LEU A 138 -7.32 12.87 9.71
N ALA A 139 -7.64 13.30 8.49
CA ALA A 139 -7.52 14.70 8.09
C ALA A 139 -8.44 15.60 8.93
N ARG A 140 -9.67 15.15 9.21
CA ARG A 140 -10.60 15.82 10.12
C ARG A 140 -10.06 15.87 11.55
N ALA A 141 -9.55 14.75 12.07
CA ALA A 141 -8.97 14.69 13.40
C ALA A 141 -7.84 15.70 13.55
N TRP A 142 -6.95 15.76 12.57
CA TRP A 142 -5.87 16.73 12.54
C TRP A 142 -6.38 18.17 12.55
N LYS A 143 -7.39 18.48 11.76
CA LYS A 143 -8.01 19.80 11.74
C LYS A 143 -8.64 20.18 13.10
N VAL A 144 -9.30 19.24 13.77
CA VAL A 144 -9.92 19.45 15.10
C VAL A 144 -8.87 19.67 16.20
N ILE A 145 -7.71 18.99 16.10
CA ILE A 145 -6.61 19.16 17.06
C ILE A 145 -5.95 20.54 16.91
N LEU A 146 -5.79 21.01 15.66
CA LEU A 146 -5.15 22.29 15.36
C LEU A 146 -6.07 23.50 15.56
N ALA A 147 -7.39 23.28 15.60
CA ALA A 147 -8.37 24.34 15.88
C ALA A 147 -8.53 24.56 17.39
#